data_e5a37ac19906f8ef2e78016503ce7151
#
_entry.id   e5a37ac19906f8ef2e78016503ce7151
#
_cell.length_a   1.000
_cell.length_b   1.000
_cell.length_c   1.000
_cell.angle_alpha   90.00
_cell.angle_beta   90.00
_cell.angle_gamma   90.00
#
_symmetry.space_group_name_H-M   'P 1'
#
loop_
_entity.id
_entity.type
_entity.pdbx_description
1 polymer ?
#
loop_
_entity_poly.entity_id
_entity_poly.type
_entity_poly.pdbx_seq_one_letter_code
_entity_poly.pdbx_strand_id
1 'polypeptide(L)'
;MTHFTTRDAAKIVELPEQQIRSCVRAGFLLPVRGPGRRFRFTFQDLLLLKTTKGLLDSRIPLKRIRRMLASLKRQLPDDRHLTSLTIYADGSRVVAWDGAARWQPDSGQFLFNFEVQAVAEQVALPPAPAAAPAPALTAKEWFHLAAELEGSSPEEAQRAYHQALELDPTLSDAHVNLGCLYQEAKKPVQAEAHYRAAIQHAPADPIPYFNLAALLDDLGRADEAMRAYRHAIEHDPDWADAHYNLGLLYEALGKRSEAIRHLRKARTLYGRSSARR
;
A
#
# COMPACT_ATOMS: atom_id res chain seq x y z
N MET A 1 -20.65 10.19 -35.66
CA MET A 1 -20.70 9.80 -34.24
C MET A 1 -22.13 9.88 -33.75
N THR A 2 -22.65 8.82 -33.16
CA THR A 2 -24.04 8.77 -32.69
C THR A 2 -24.13 9.61 -31.41
N HIS A 3 -25.03 10.57 -31.36
CA HIS A 3 -25.25 11.43 -30.21
C HIS A 3 -26.62 11.14 -29.59
N PHE A 4 -26.68 11.15 -28.27
CA PHE A 4 -27.86 10.85 -27.47
C PHE A 4 -28.40 12.12 -26.80
N THR A 5 -29.72 12.28 -26.75
CA THR A 5 -30.34 13.37 -25.98
C THR A 5 -30.30 13.06 -24.48
N THR A 6 -30.57 14.07 -23.63
CA THR A 6 -30.67 13.84 -22.17
C THR A 6 -31.72 12.78 -21.85
N ARG A 7 -32.82 12.73 -22.62
CA ARG A 7 -33.90 11.74 -22.42
C ARG A 7 -33.46 10.33 -22.80
N ASP A 8 -32.69 10.19 -23.91
CA ASP A 8 -32.15 8.91 -24.34
C ASP A 8 -31.11 8.40 -23.34
N ALA A 9 -30.20 9.27 -22.91
CA ALA A 9 -29.22 8.96 -21.87
C ALA A 9 -29.88 8.51 -20.56
N ALA A 10 -30.96 9.22 -20.14
CA ALA A 10 -31.72 8.86 -18.93
C ALA A 10 -32.33 7.45 -19.03
N LYS A 11 -32.87 7.08 -20.20
CA LYS A 11 -33.42 5.75 -20.42
C LYS A 11 -32.36 4.66 -20.47
N ILE A 12 -31.25 4.91 -21.19
CA ILE A 12 -30.18 3.91 -21.40
C ILE A 12 -29.44 3.62 -20.09
N VAL A 13 -29.20 4.68 -19.29
CA VAL A 13 -28.40 4.57 -18.07
C VAL A 13 -29.29 4.39 -16.83
N GLU A 14 -30.60 4.50 -16.95
CA GLU A 14 -31.59 4.44 -15.88
C GLU A 14 -31.29 5.46 -14.76
N LEU A 15 -30.92 6.69 -15.13
CA LEU A 15 -30.72 7.80 -14.22
C LEU A 15 -31.71 8.93 -14.50
N PRO A 16 -32.29 9.59 -13.49
CA PRO A 16 -33.16 10.75 -13.69
C PRO A 16 -32.44 11.86 -14.46
N GLU A 17 -33.11 12.51 -15.39
CA GLU A 17 -32.55 13.64 -16.18
C GLU A 17 -31.94 14.73 -15.32
N GLN A 18 -32.54 14.99 -14.13
CA GLN A 18 -32.03 15.98 -13.18
C GLN A 18 -30.65 15.60 -12.63
N GLN A 19 -30.39 14.32 -12.39
CA GLN A 19 -29.07 13.83 -11.96
C GLN A 19 -28.06 13.95 -13.10
N ILE A 20 -28.42 13.60 -14.32
CA ILE A 20 -27.56 13.77 -15.51
C ILE A 20 -27.16 15.24 -15.68
N ARG A 21 -28.11 16.17 -15.60
CA ARG A 21 -27.83 17.60 -15.66
C ARG A 21 -26.93 18.08 -14.50
N SER A 22 -27.06 17.44 -13.35
CA SER A 22 -26.17 17.70 -12.21
C SER A 22 -24.74 17.25 -12.44
N CYS A 23 -24.55 16.12 -13.17
CA CYS A 23 -23.23 15.62 -13.57
C CYS A 23 -22.56 16.54 -14.60
N VAL A 24 -23.33 17.08 -15.56
CA VAL A 24 -22.82 18.09 -16.50
C VAL A 24 -22.37 19.37 -15.78
N ARG A 25 -23.16 19.86 -14.82
CA ARG A 25 -22.78 21.02 -14.01
C ARG A 25 -21.55 20.80 -13.14
N ALA A 26 -21.27 19.56 -12.78
CA ALA A 26 -20.07 19.19 -12.03
C ALA A 26 -18.78 19.16 -12.86
N GLY A 27 -18.88 19.28 -14.20
CA GLY A 27 -17.74 19.47 -15.10
C GLY A 27 -16.97 18.22 -15.51
N PHE A 28 -17.38 17.01 -15.12
CA PHE A 28 -16.76 15.79 -15.59
C PHE A 28 -17.42 15.18 -16.83
N LEU A 29 -18.63 15.65 -17.18
CA LEU A 29 -19.27 15.40 -18.47
C LEU A 29 -19.23 16.69 -19.29
N LEU A 30 -18.80 16.58 -20.54
CA LEU A 30 -18.68 17.70 -21.47
C LEU A 30 -19.54 17.47 -22.75
N PRO A 31 -20.87 17.32 -22.61
CA PRO A 31 -21.71 17.06 -23.76
C PRO A 31 -21.70 18.24 -24.74
N VAL A 32 -21.73 17.94 -26.03
CA VAL A 32 -21.85 18.95 -27.06
C VAL A 32 -23.25 19.59 -27.06
N ARG A 33 -23.35 20.88 -27.34
CA ARG A 33 -24.64 21.57 -27.48
C ARG A 33 -25.14 21.46 -28.89
N GLY A 34 -26.28 20.82 -29.07
CA GLY A 34 -26.99 20.73 -30.34
C GLY A 34 -27.98 21.90 -30.58
N PRO A 35 -28.82 21.84 -31.66
CA PRO A 35 -29.84 22.82 -31.93
C PRO A 35 -30.75 23.05 -30.71
N GLY A 36 -31.11 24.33 -30.46
CA GLY A 36 -31.93 24.69 -29.32
C GLY A 36 -31.20 24.57 -27.94
N ARG A 37 -29.86 24.63 -27.92
CA ARG A 37 -29.02 24.54 -26.72
C ARG A 37 -29.18 23.23 -25.91
N ARG A 38 -29.76 22.17 -26.52
CA ARG A 38 -29.94 20.86 -25.90
C ARG A 38 -28.61 20.11 -25.79
N PHE A 39 -28.37 19.41 -24.69
CA PHE A 39 -27.20 18.56 -24.52
C PHE A 39 -27.26 17.36 -25.46
N ARG A 40 -26.12 17.04 -26.06
CA ARG A 40 -25.87 15.88 -26.90
C ARG A 40 -24.71 15.08 -26.27
N PHE A 41 -25.02 13.89 -25.80
CA PHE A 41 -24.07 12.99 -25.14
C PHE A 41 -23.43 12.05 -26.15
N THR A 42 -22.14 11.82 -26.01
CA THR A 42 -21.39 10.80 -26.73
C THR A 42 -21.54 9.43 -26.05
N PHE A 43 -21.07 8.38 -26.71
CA PHE A 43 -21.01 7.06 -26.07
C PHE A 43 -20.11 7.06 -24.81
N GLN A 44 -19.03 7.81 -24.84
CA GLN A 44 -18.14 7.98 -23.67
C GLN A 44 -18.86 8.63 -22.49
N ASP A 45 -19.68 9.63 -22.75
CA ASP A 45 -20.52 10.24 -21.69
C ASP A 45 -21.49 9.24 -21.07
N LEU A 46 -22.08 8.33 -21.88
CA LEU A 46 -22.96 7.27 -21.39
C LEU A 46 -22.22 6.27 -20.48
N LEU A 47 -20.97 5.92 -20.82
CA LEU A 47 -20.14 5.06 -19.97
C LEU A 47 -19.88 5.70 -18.60
N LEU A 48 -19.53 6.99 -18.56
CA LEU A 48 -19.34 7.73 -17.31
C LEU A 48 -20.62 7.84 -16.49
N LEU A 49 -21.77 8.02 -17.16
CA LEU A 49 -23.06 8.01 -16.48
C LEU A 49 -23.40 6.64 -15.92
N LYS A 50 -23.11 5.55 -16.66
CA LYS A 50 -23.31 4.18 -16.19
C LYS A 50 -22.42 3.87 -14.96
N THR A 51 -21.15 4.28 -15.01
CA THR A 51 -20.26 4.24 -13.83
C THR A 51 -20.83 5.02 -12.65
N THR A 52 -21.34 6.23 -12.90
CA THR A 52 -21.98 7.05 -11.87
C THR A 52 -23.18 6.34 -11.23
N LYS A 53 -24.02 5.66 -12.05
CA LYS A 53 -25.15 4.87 -11.56
C LYS A 53 -24.68 3.71 -10.69
N GLY A 54 -23.71 2.90 -11.14
CA GLY A 54 -23.18 1.78 -10.34
C GLY A 54 -22.66 2.21 -8.97
N LEU A 55 -22.00 3.38 -8.90
CA LEU A 55 -21.56 3.96 -7.64
C LEU A 55 -22.71 4.43 -6.75
N LEU A 56 -23.79 4.99 -7.35
CA LEU A 56 -24.99 5.37 -6.61
C LEU A 56 -25.74 4.14 -6.06
N ASP A 57 -25.85 3.09 -6.85
CA ASP A 57 -26.46 1.82 -6.47
C ASP A 57 -25.68 1.17 -5.30
N SER A 58 -24.37 1.39 -5.25
CA SER A 58 -23.49 1.01 -4.14
C SER A 58 -23.54 1.99 -2.95
N ARG A 59 -24.56 2.85 -2.87
CA ARG A 59 -24.80 3.82 -1.80
C ARG A 59 -23.73 4.90 -1.64
N ILE A 60 -22.91 5.16 -2.65
CA ILE A 60 -21.95 6.26 -2.63
C ILE A 60 -22.69 7.57 -2.92
N PRO A 61 -22.62 8.60 -2.04
CA PRO A 61 -23.35 9.84 -2.25
C PRO A 61 -22.92 10.57 -3.53
N LEU A 62 -23.87 11.10 -4.30
CA LEU A 62 -23.60 11.82 -5.56
C LEU A 62 -22.60 12.98 -5.40
N LYS A 63 -22.61 13.66 -4.25
CA LYS A 63 -21.65 14.73 -3.95
C LYS A 63 -20.20 14.20 -3.91
N ARG A 64 -20.01 13.00 -3.36
CA ARG A 64 -18.69 12.34 -3.30
C ARG A 64 -18.27 11.87 -4.68
N ILE A 65 -19.15 11.21 -5.44
CA ILE A 65 -18.91 10.77 -6.80
C ILE A 65 -18.44 11.94 -7.69
N ARG A 66 -19.13 13.08 -7.63
CA ARG A 66 -18.76 14.27 -8.41
C ARG A 66 -17.39 14.80 -8.06
N ARG A 67 -17.07 14.92 -6.75
CA ARG A 67 -15.76 15.38 -6.28
C ARG A 67 -14.64 14.46 -6.79
N MET A 68 -14.86 13.18 -6.68
CA MET A 68 -13.92 12.15 -7.09
C MET A 68 -13.69 12.14 -8.61
N LEU A 69 -14.73 12.12 -9.43
CA LEU A 69 -14.59 12.15 -10.89
C LEU A 69 -13.93 13.46 -11.37
N ALA A 70 -14.21 14.58 -10.71
CA ALA A 70 -13.51 15.84 -10.99
C ALA A 70 -12.04 15.79 -10.55
N SER A 71 -11.70 15.09 -9.50
CA SER A 71 -10.32 14.86 -9.07
C SER A 71 -9.56 13.96 -10.06
N LEU A 72 -10.14 12.83 -10.44
CA LEU A 72 -9.57 11.93 -11.45
C LEU A 72 -9.29 12.64 -12.77
N LYS A 73 -10.23 13.47 -13.23
CA LYS A 73 -10.03 14.23 -14.47
C LYS A 73 -8.82 15.17 -14.41
N ARG A 74 -8.50 15.74 -13.24
CA ARG A 74 -7.32 16.60 -13.06
C ARG A 74 -6.01 15.81 -12.92
N GLN A 75 -6.09 14.54 -12.52
CA GLN A 75 -4.94 13.66 -12.35
C GLN A 75 -4.56 12.93 -13.64
N LEU A 76 -5.50 12.80 -14.58
CA LEU A 76 -5.23 12.19 -15.87
C LEU A 76 -4.45 13.13 -16.79
N PRO A 77 -3.47 12.62 -17.54
CA PRO A 77 -2.84 13.36 -18.64
C PRO A 77 -3.87 13.85 -19.66
N ASP A 78 -3.57 14.95 -20.33
CA ASP A 78 -4.49 15.61 -21.28
C ASP A 78 -4.93 14.72 -22.45
N ASP A 79 -4.13 13.71 -22.81
CA ASP A 79 -4.38 12.72 -23.85
C ASP A 79 -5.29 11.56 -23.41
N ARG A 80 -5.57 11.43 -22.09
CA ARG A 80 -6.40 10.37 -21.53
C ARG A 80 -7.78 10.86 -21.10
N HIS A 81 -8.80 10.06 -21.42
CA HIS A 81 -10.17 10.33 -21.01
C HIS A 81 -10.56 9.47 -19.80
N LEU A 82 -11.48 9.97 -18.94
CA LEU A 82 -11.98 9.22 -17.76
C LEU A 82 -12.56 7.84 -18.11
N THR A 83 -13.01 7.63 -19.36
CA THR A 83 -13.51 6.33 -19.83
C THR A 83 -12.41 5.29 -20.07
N SER A 84 -11.15 5.68 -20.04
CA SER A 84 -10.03 4.72 -20.04
C SER A 84 -9.83 4.06 -18.68
N LEU A 85 -10.53 4.53 -17.65
CA LEU A 85 -10.49 3.99 -16.30
C LEU A 85 -11.70 3.09 -16.02
N THR A 86 -11.47 1.99 -15.37
CA THR A 86 -12.52 1.21 -14.70
C THR A 86 -12.72 1.77 -13.31
N ILE A 87 -13.92 2.28 -13.00
CA ILE A 87 -14.25 2.88 -11.71
C ILE A 87 -15.41 2.09 -11.10
N TYR A 88 -15.22 1.58 -9.89
CA TYR A 88 -16.23 0.76 -9.19
C TYR A 88 -16.23 1.04 -7.69
N ALA A 89 -17.27 0.56 -7.00
CA ALA A 89 -17.36 0.62 -5.54
C ALA A 89 -16.90 -0.72 -4.93
N ASP A 90 -16.05 -0.61 -3.91
CA ASP A 90 -15.65 -1.70 -3.05
C ASP A 90 -16.10 -1.36 -1.62
N GLY A 91 -17.27 -1.88 -1.22
CA GLY A 91 -17.96 -1.45 -0.02
C GLY A 91 -18.27 0.05 -0.05
N SER A 92 -17.77 0.81 0.92
CA SER A 92 -17.90 2.27 0.99
C SER A 92 -16.80 3.02 0.24
N ARG A 93 -15.81 2.33 -0.33
CA ARG A 93 -14.68 2.90 -1.05
C ARG A 93 -14.98 2.96 -2.54
N VAL A 94 -14.35 3.89 -3.23
CA VAL A 94 -14.36 3.93 -4.69
C VAL A 94 -12.97 3.66 -5.19
N VAL A 95 -12.87 2.79 -6.17
CA VAL A 95 -11.61 2.34 -6.76
C VAL A 95 -11.59 2.76 -8.22
N ALA A 96 -10.49 3.33 -8.67
CA ALA A 96 -10.20 3.56 -10.06
C ALA A 96 -9.07 2.62 -10.52
N TRP A 97 -9.17 2.10 -11.72
CA TRP A 97 -8.19 1.20 -12.34
C TRP A 97 -7.96 1.58 -13.79
N ASP A 98 -6.70 1.70 -14.21
CA ASP A 98 -6.29 2.06 -15.58
C ASP A 98 -5.78 0.87 -16.41
N GLY A 99 -5.93 -0.34 -15.91
CA GLY A 99 -5.40 -1.56 -16.51
C GLY A 99 -4.07 -2.01 -15.90
N ALA A 100 -3.33 -1.12 -15.24
CA ALA A 100 -2.05 -1.42 -14.60
C ALA A 100 -2.11 -1.18 -13.08
N ALA A 101 -2.67 -0.06 -12.65
CA ALA A 101 -2.72 0.32 -11.25
C ALA A 101 -4.16 0.58 -10.78
N ARG A 102 -4.41 0.34 -9.49
CA ARG A 102 -5.67 0.66 -8.80
C ARG A 102 -5.40 1.68 -7.73
N TRP A 103 -6.27 2.66 -7.59
CA TRP A 103 -6.16 3.67 -6.54
C TRP A 103 -7.51 4.20 -6.09
N GLN A 104 -7.54 4.82 -4.92
CA GLN A 104 -8.71 5.53 -4.42
C GLN A 104 -8.67 6.99 -4.91
N PRO A 105 -9.65 7.42 -5.72
CA PRO A 105 -9.67 8.78 -6.25
C PRO A 105 -9.83 9.87 -5.20
N ASP A 106 -10.37 9.53 -4.02
CA ASP A 106 -10.58 10.47 -2.92
C ASP A 106 -9.27 10.84 -2.20
N SER A 107 -8.34 9.87 -2.08
CA SER A 107 -7.07 10.02 -1.35
C SER A 107 -5.85 10.01 -2.26
N GLY A 108 -5.98 9.59 -3.53
CA GLY A 108 -4.87 9.33 -4.43
C GLY A 108 -4.11 8.03 -4.10
N GLN A 109 -4.57 7.28 -3.11
CA GLN A 109 -3.93 6.06 -2.63
C GLN A 109 -4.10 4.92 -3.62
N PHE A 110 -3.01 4.28 -4.03
CA PHE A 110 -3.03 3.07 -4.85
C PHE A 110 -3.57 1.89 -4.06
N LEU A 111 -4.37 1.06 -4.73
CA LEU A 111 -4.96 -0.14 -4.15
C LEU A 111 -4.45 -1.36 -4.90
N PHE A 112 -3.91 -2.30 -4.16
CA PHE A 112 -3.53 -3.61 -4.67
C PHE A 112 -4.62 -4.61 -4.32
N ASN A 113 -5.26 -5.22 -5.33
CA ASN A 113 -6.31 -6.21 -5.09
C ASN A 113 -6.06 -7.47 -5.92
N PHE A 114 -6.11 -8.62 -5.28
CA PHE A 114 -5.72 -9.92 -5.81
C PHE A 114 -6.85 -10.80 -6.34
N GLU A 115 -8.09 -10.30 -6.41
CA GLU A 115 -9.23 -11.08 -6.92
C GLU A 115 -9.77 -10.53 -8.24
N VAL A 116 -9.05 -10.72 -9.34
CA VAL A 116 -9.49 -10.30 -10.69
C VAL A 116 -10.46 -11.28 -11.35
N GLN A 117 -10.50 -12.55 -10.95
CA GLN A 117 -11.32 -13.58 -11.61
C GLN A 117 -12.82 -13.50 -11.32
N ALA A 118 -13.25 -13.02 -10.15
CA ALA A 118 -14.66 -13.03 -9.77
C ALA A 118 -15.51 -11.90 -10.40
N VAL A 119 -14.89 -10.84 -10.93
CA VAL A 119 -15.62 -9.69 -11.51
C VAL A 119 -15.70 -9.75 -13.03
N ALA A 120 -14.81 -10.48 -13.70
CA ALA A 120 -14.79 -10.62 -15.16
C ALA A 120 -16.00 -11.41 -15.70
N GLU A 121 -16.62 -12.27 -14.89
CA GLU A 121 -17.75 -13.11 -15.31
C GLU A 121 -19.11 -12.39 -15.31
N GLN A 122 -19.24 -11.21 -14.72
CA GLN A 122 -20.53 -10.50 -14.61
C GLN A 122 -20.76 -9.37 -15.62
N VAL A 123 -19.77 -9.01 -16.44
CA VAL A 123 -19.92 -7.99 -17.48
C VAL A 123 -19.44 -8.56 -18.81
N ALA A 124 -20.38 -9.12 -19.59
CA ALA A 124 -20.12 -9.50 -20.98
C ALA A 124 -19.84 -8.25 -21.83
N LEU A 125 -18.59 -7.81 -21.86
CA LEU A 125 -18.04 -6.91 -22.86
C LEU A 125 -17.40 -7.77 -23.98
N PRO A 126 -17.55 -7.40 -25.26
CA PRO A 126 -16.84 -8.10 -26.33
C PRO A 126 -15.33 -8.09 -26.02
N PRO A 127 -14.59 -9.17 -26.31
CA PRO A 127 -13.19 -9.27 -25.95
C PRO A 127 -12.42 -8.14 -26.64
N ALA A 128 -11.84 -7.25 -25.83
CA ALA A 128 -10.77 -6.39 -26.28
C ALA A 128 -9.60 -7.27 -26.74
N PRO A 129 -8.85 -6.90 -27.80
CA PRO A 129 -7.69 -7.67 -28.20
C PRO A 129 -6.78 -7.86 -26.99
N ALA A 130 -6.38 -9.11 -26.75
CA ALA A 130 -5.57 -9.51 -25.61
C ALA A 130 -4.32 -8.61 -25.51
N ALA A 131 -4.36 -7.65 -24.61
CA ALA A 131 -3.16 -6.97 -24.18
C ALA A 131 -2.29 -8.02 -23.49
N ALA A 132 -1.03 -8.10 -23.88
CA ALA A 132 -0.06 -8.95 -23.20
C ALA A 132 -0.15 -8.71 -21.69
N PRO A 133 -0.11 -9.74 -20.83
CA PRO A 133 -0.18 -9.54 -19.40
C PRO A 133 0.90 -8.53 -19.00
N ALA A 134 0.49 -7.50 -18.26
CA ALA A 134 1.45 -6.56 -17.68
C ALA A 134 2.52 -7.37 -16.94
N PRO A 135 3.80 -7.06 -17.08
CA PRO A 135 4.85 -7.80 -16.40
C PRO A 135 4.52 -7.83 -14.90
N ALA A 136 4.39 -9.04 -14.37
CA ALA A 136 4.18 -9.22 -12.94
C ALA A 136 5.38 -8.61 -12.20
N LEU A 137 5.13 -7.84 -11.13
CA LEU A 137 6.20 -7.26 -10.33
C LEU A 137 7.11 -8.38 -9.81
N THR A 138 8.40 -8.15 -9.89
CA THR A 138 9.42 -9.04 -9.29
C THR A 138 9.39 -8.92 -7.76
N ALA A 139 9.97 -9.89 -7.07
CA ALA A 139 10.11 -9.86 -5.62
C ALA A 139 10.75 -8.55 -5.12
N LYS A 140 11.75 -8.05 -5.83
CA LYS A 140 12.45 -6.80 -5.50
C LYS A 140 11.56 -5.57 -5.68
N GLU A 141 10.76 -5.53 -6.74
CA GLU A 141 9.81 -4.40 -6.95
C GLU A 141 8.70 -4.40 -5.91
N TRP A 142 8.21 -5.59 -5.51
CA TRP A 142 7.28 -5.72 -4.39
C TRP A 142 7.89 -5.25 -3.07
N PHE A 143 9.16 -5.58 -2.81
CA PHE A 143 9.89 -5.11 -1.63
C PHE A 143 10.01 -3.58 -1.61
N HIS A 144 10.42 -2.95 -2.72
CA HIS A 144 10.52 -1.49 -2.78
C HIS A 144 9.17 -0.81 -2.59
N LEU A 145 8.12 -1.33 -3.21
CA LEU A 145 6.77 -0.83 -3.03
C LEU A 145 6.32 -0.92 -1.57
N ALA A 146 6.62 -2.04 -0.90
CA ALA A 146 6.31 -2.22 0.50
C ALA A 146 7.00 -1.16 1.37
N ALA A 147 8.29 -0.90 1.14
CA ALA A 147 9.05 0.11 1.87
C ALA A 147 8.48 1.54 1.68
N GLU A 148 8.00 1.88 0.48
CA GLU A 148 7.33 3.16 0.25
C GLU A 148 5.99 3.29 1.00
N LEU A 149 5.30 2.17 1.26
CA LEU A 149 4.00 2.14 1.91
C LEU A 149 4.07 2.12 3.44
N GLU A 150 5.21 1.77 4.06
CA GLU A 150 5.33 1.62 5.51
C GLU A 150 4.80 2.82 6.30
N GLY A 151 5.17 4.03 5.90
CA GLY A 151 4.79 5.24 6.60
C GLY A 151 3.34 5.70 6.37
N SER A 152 2.69 5.23 5.31
CA SER A 152 1.35 5.70 4.90
C SER A 152 0.26 4.65 5.09
N SER A 153 0.58 3.39 4.91
CA SER A 153 -0.38 2.26 4.90
C SER A 153 0.28 0.96 5.36
N PRO A 154 0.54 0.78 6.67
CA PRO A 154 1.26 -0.38 7.19
C PRO A 154 0.63 -1.72 6.79
N GLU A 155 -0.70 -1.81 6.70
CA GLU A 155 -1.39 -3.03 6.27
C GLU A 155 -1.15 -3.36 4.79
N GLU A 156 -0.99 -2.33 3.94
CA GLU A 156 -0.65 -2.52 2.53
C GLU A 156 0.83 -2.88 2.37
N ALA A 157 1.70 -2.26 3.16
CA ALA A 157 3.10 -2.63 3.23
C ALA A 157 3.28 -4.10 3.63
N GLN A 158 2.57 -4.57 4.65
CA GLN A 158 2.58 -5.99 5.05
C GLN A 158 2.19 -6.90 3.87
N ARG A 159 1.12 -6.58 3.14
CA ARG A 159 0.69 -7.37 1.97
C ARG A 159 1.75 -7.38 0.88
N ALA A 160 2.36 -6.24 0.59
CA ALA A 160 3.39 -6.13 -0.44
C ALA A 160 4.66 -6.91 -0.07
N TYR A 161 5.09 -6.87 1.21
CA TYR A 161 6.19 -7.72 1.67
C TYR A 161 5.86 -9.21 1.58
N HIS A 162 4.64 -9.62 1.89
CA HIS A 162 4.22 -11.01 1.70
C HIS A 162 4.30 -11.43 0.23
N GLN A 163 3.88 -10.56 -0.71
CA GLN A 163 4.04 -10.83 -2.14
C GLN A 163 5.50 -10.94 -2.57
N ALA A 164 6.38 -10.10 -2.02
CA ALA A 164 7.80 -10.22 -2.25
C ALA A 164 8.32 -11.59 -1.80
N LEU A 165 7.91 -12.04 -0.60
CA LEU A 165 8.33 -13.32 -0.02
C LEU A 165 7.67 -14.56 -0.68
N GLU A 166 6.50 -14.43 -1.28
CA GLU A 166 5.90 -15.49 -2.11
C GLU A 166 6.73 -15.74 -3.38
N LEU A 167 7.32 -14.67 -3.95
CA LEU A 167 8.19 -14.76 -5.12
C LEU A 167 9.62 -15.12 -4.77
N ASP A 168 10.15 -14.61 -3.66
CA ASP A 168 11.48 -14.92 -3.15
C ASP A 168 11.46 -15.06 -1.62
N PRO A 169 11.28 -16.27 -1.09
CA PRO A 169 11.26 -16.52 0.35
C PRO A 169 12.58 -16.23 1.07
N THR A 170 13.67 -16.00 0.34
CA THR A 170 15.01 -15.77 0.92
C THR A 170 15.34 -14.30 1.17
N LEU A 171 14.43 -13.36 0.85
CA LEU A 171 14.62 -11.94 1.06
C LEU A 171 14.64 -11.62 2.57
N SER A 172 15.84 -11.63 3.16
CA SER A 172 16.05 -11.35 4.58
C SER A 172 15.49 -9.97 4.99
N ASP A 173 15.73 -8.94 4.18
CA ASP A 173 15.26 -7.57 4.45
C ASP A 173 13.74 -7.49 4.52
N ALA A 174 13.02 -8.24 3.67
CA ALA A 174 11.56 -8.29 3.71
C ALA A 174 11.06 -8.96 4.99
N HIS A 175 11.74 -9.99 5.45
CA HIS A 175 11.45 -10.61 6.74
C HIS A 175 11.72 -9.64 7.90
N VAL A 176 12.83 -8.89 7.89
CA VAL A 176 13.12 -7.89 8.92
C VAL A 176 12.02 -6.83 8.98
N ASN A 177 11.65 -6.26 7.84
CA ASN A 177 10.64 -5.20 7.80
C ASN A 177 9.25 -5.70 8.21
N LEU A 178 8.84 -6.91 7.79
CA LEU A 178 7.62 -7.54 8.30
C LEU A 178 7.67 -7.76 9.81
N GLY A 179 8.81 -8.17 10.33
CA GLY A 179 9.02 -8.29 11.77
C GLY A 179 8.77 -6.99 12.50
N CYS A 180 9.32 -5.87 12.00
CA CYS A 180 9.09 -4.52 12.55
C CYS A 180 7.61 -4.13 12.48
N LEU A 181 6.95 -4.29 11.35
CA LEU A 181 5.53 -3.97 11.20
C LEU A 181 4.62 -4.81 12.12
N TYR A 182 4.95 -6.10 12.33
CA TYR A 182 4.22 -6.93 13.27
C TYR A 182 4.48 -6.53 14.73
N GLN A 183 5.70 -6.11 15.05
CA GLN A 183 6.02 -5.60 16.40
C GLN A 183 5.26 -4.31 16.72
N GLU A 184 5.21 -3.37 15.79
CA GLU A 184 4.40 -2.15 15.89
C GLU A 184 2.91 -2.45 16.03
N ALA A 185 2.40 -3.44 15.29
CA ALA A 185 1.02 -3.93 15.38
C ALA A 185 0.73 -4.75 16.66
N LYS A 186 1.68 -4.85 17.60
CA LYS A 186 1.56 -5.64 18.84
C LYS A 186 1.28 -7.13 18.62
N LYS A 187 1.90 -7.70 17.60
CA LYS A 187 1.84 -9.12 17.22
C LYS A 187 3.21 -9.79 17.39
N PRO A 188 3.68 -9.98 18.63
CA PRO A 188 5.05 -10.40 18.89
C PRO A 188 5.40 -11.79 18.35
N VAL A 189 4.44 -12.71 18.29
CA VAL A 189 4.66 -14.06 17.76
C VAL A 189 5.02 -14.03 16.28
N GLN A 190 4.30 -13.21 15.49
CA GLN A 190 4.58 -13.03 14.07
C GLN A 190 5.92 -12.30 13.87
N ALA A 191 6.18 -11.24 14.64
CA ALA A 191 7.45 -10.52 14.59
C ALA A 191 8.64 -11.45 14.83
N GLU A 192 8.57 -12.27 15.88
CA GLU A 192 9.62 -13.24 16.22
C GLU A 192 9.86 -14.25 15.10
N ALA A 193 8.78 -14.77 14.51
CA ALA A 193 8.88 -15.74 13.40
C ALA A 193 9.62 -15.13 12.20
N HIS A 194 9.31 -13.87 11.85
CA HIS A 194 9.96 -13.19 10.75
C HIS A 194 11.43 -12.83 11.04
N TYR A 195 11.77 -12.35 12.24
CA TYR A 195 13.18 -12.10 12.59
C TYR A 195 14.01 -13.41 12.55
N ARG A 196 13.45 -14.51 13.01
CA ARG A 196 14.15 -15.82 12.92
C ARG A 196 14.30 -16.28 11.47
N ALA A 197 13.31 -16.08 10.61
CA ALA A 197 13.43 -16.35 9.19
C ALA A 197 14.53 -15.49 8.54
N ALA A 198 14.61 -14.20 8.87
CA ALA A 198 15.69 -13.32 8.41
C ALA A 198 17.07 -13.85 8.80
N ILE A 199 17.25 -14.26 10.06
CA ILE A 199 18.49 -14.87 10.55
C ILE A 199 18.84 -16.13 9.77
N GLN A 200 17.84 -16.96 9.45
CA GLN A 200 18.05 -18.21 8.71
C GLN A 200 18.58 -17.96 7.29
N HIS A 201 18.10 -16.90 6.63
CA HIS A 201 18.49 -16.56 5.26
C HIS A 201 19.75 -15.68 5.19
N ALA A 202 20.00 -14.85 6.20
CA ALA A 202 21.18 -14.00 6.29
C ALA A 202 21.84 -14.10 7.69
N PRO A 203 22.49 -15.23 8.03
CA PRO A 203 23.01 -15.48 9.37
C PRO A 203 24.17 -14.55 9.77
N ALA A 204 24.80 -13.86 8.83
CA ALA A 204 25.87 -12.89 9.09
C ALA A 204 25.36 -11.45 9.24
N ASP A 205 24.08 -11.17 8.97
CA ASP A 205 23.49 -9.85 9.14
C ASP A 205 23.18 -9.57 10.63
N PRO A 206 23.74 -8.54 11.24
CA PRO A 206 23.49 -8.21 12.64
C PRO A 206 22.09 -7.67 12.92
N ILE A 207 21.41 -7.09 11.91
CA ILE A 207 20.13 -6.37 12.07
C ILE A 207 19.02 -7.27 12.62
N PRO A 208 18.74 -8.46 12.05
CA PRO A 208 17.66 -9.30 12.55
C PRO A 208 17.93 -9.85 13.96
N TYR A 209 19.20 -10.08 14.34
CA TYR A 209 19.54 -10.44 15.72
C TYR A 209 19.24 -9.33 16.71
N PHE A 210 19.57 -8.08 16.35
CA PHE A 210 19.28 -6.93 17.18
C PHE A 210 17.78 -6.73 17.40
N ASN A 211 16.99 -6.79 16.31
CA ASN A 211 15.55 -6.63 16.40
C ASN A 211 14.88 -7.76 17.18
N LEU A 212 15.34 -9.01 16.96
CA LEU A 212 14.90 -10.16 17.77
C LEU A 212 15.24 -9.97 19.25
N ALA A 213 16.43 -9.47 19.55
CA ALA A 213 16.85 -9.24 20.92
C ALA A 213 15.99 -8.19 21.62
N ALA A 214 15.69 -7.07 20.94
CA ALA A 214 14.82 -6.02 21.47
C ALA A 214 13.39 -6.55 21.71
N LEU A 215 12.84 -7.34 20.79
CA LEU A 215 11.53 -7.97 20.96
C LEU A 215 11.52 -8.93 22.17
N LEU A 216 12.56 -9.77 22.31
CA LEU A 216 12.66 -10.72 23.40
C LEU A 216 12.83 -10.05 24.77
N ASP A 217 13.54 -8.93 24.80
CA ASP A 217 13.69 -8.09 26.01
C ASP A 217 12.35 -7.49 26.42
N ASP A 218 11.60 -6.92 25.50
CA ASP A 218 10.23 -6.41 25.72
C ASP A 218 9.28 -7.50 26.24
N LEU A 219 9.50 -8.76 25.86
CA LEU A 219 8.73 -9.92 26.32
C LEU A 219 9.24 -10.50 27.65
N GLY A 220 10.28 -9.92 28.25
CA GLY A 220 10.88 -10.40 29.51
C GLY A 220 11.72 -11.69 29.35
N ARG A 221 12.03 -12.10 28.11
CA ARG A 221 12.84 -13.29 27.80
C ARG A 221 14.34 -12.98 27.80
N ALA A 222 14.81 -12.47 28.95
CA ALA A 222 16.12 -11.85 29.10
C ALA A 222 17.30 -12.71 28.64
N ASP A 223 17.32 -14.03 28.94
CA ASP A 223 18.43 -14.90 28.57
C ASP A 223 18.51 -15.08 27.02
N GLU A 224 17.39 -15.10 26.34
CA GLU A 224 17.34 -15.19 24.89
C GLU A 224 17.73 -13.85 24.25
N ALA A 225 17.24 -12.73 24.81
CA ALA A 225 17.61 -11.39 24.38
C ALA A 225 19.13 -11.16 24.49
N MET A 226 19.74 -11.55 25.61
CA MET A 226 21.20 -11.47 25.78
C MET A 226 21.96 -12.27 24.72
N ARG A 227 21.51 -13.48 24.37
CA ARG A 227 22.14 -14.26 23.31
C ARG A 227 22.03 -13.57 21.96
N ALA A 228 20.86 -13.08 21.63
CA ALA A 228 20.62 -12.40 20.36
C ALA A 228 21.42 -11.09 20.25
N TYR A 229 21.46 -10.25 21.29
CA TYR A 229 22.33 -9.06 21.30
C TYR A 229 23.81 -9.40 21.14
N ARG A 230 24.29 -10.48 21.75
CA ARG A 230 25.69 -10.93 21.57
C ARG A 230 25.96 -11.31 20.12
N HIS A 231 25.05 -12.06 19.47
CA HIS A 231 25.20 -12.39 18.05
C HIS A 231 25.21 -11.12 17.17
N ALA A 232 24.37 -10.14 17.43
CA ALA A 232 24.43 -8.87 16.73
C ALA A 232 25.80 -8.20 16.87
N ILE A 233 26.37 -8.17 18.08
CA ILE A 233 27.70 -7.62 18.38
C ILE A 233 28.83 -8.46 17.78
N GLU A 234 28.68 -9.76 17.67
CA GLU A 234 29.68 -10.64 17.02
C GLU A 234 29.79 -10.31 15.51
N HIS A 235 28.67 -9.97 14.85
CA HIS A 235 28.65 -9.59 13.46
C HIS A 235 29.00 -8.11 13.22
N ASP A 236 28.61 -7.21 14.13
CA ASP A 236 29.00 -5.80 14.13
C ASP A 236 29.51 -5.36 15.53
N PRO A 237 30.81 -5.49 15.80
CA PRO A 237 31.41 -5.13 17.09
C PRO A 237 31.40 -3.63 17.40
N ASP A 238 31.09 -2.78 16.44
CA ASP A 238 31.05 -1.33 16.61
C ASP A 238 29.60 -0.78 16.58
N TRP A 239 28.59 -1.65 16.68
CA TRP A 239 27.20 -1.21 16.79
C TRP A 239 26.88 -0.70 18.20
N ALA A 240 26.84 0.63 18.34
CA ALA A 240 26.68 1.31 19.61
C ALA A 240 25.37 0.94 20.34
N ASP A 241 24.23 0.89 19.57
CA ASP A 241 22.91 0.59 20.16
C ASP A 241 22.83 -0.85 20.70
N ALA A 242 23.47 -1.81 20.04
CA ALA A 242 23.50 -3.20 20.50
C ALA A 242 24.28 -3.32 21.83
N HIS A 243 25.40 -2.62 21.94
CA HIS A 243 26.14 -2.52 23.20
C HIS A 243 25.35 -1.82 24.30
N TYR A 244 24.64 -0.75 23.95
CA TYR A 244 23.85 0.02 24.91
C TYR A 244 22.71 -0.85 25.49
N ASN A 245 21.89 -1.46 24.63
CA ASN A 245 20.75 -2.28 25.04
C ASN A 245 21.20 -3.51 25.84
N LEU A 246 22.26 -4.19 25.40
CA LEU A 246 22.82 -5.31 26.16
C LEU A 246 23.35 -4.85 27.53
N GLY A 247 23.93 -3.65 27.59
CA GLY A 247 24.39 -3.05 28.82
C GLY A 247 23.27 -2.78 29.85
N LEU A 248 22.13 -2.23 29.34
CA LEU A 248 20.93 -2.00 30.18
C LEU A 248 20.31 -3.33 30.63
N LEU A 249 20.26 -4.33 29.76
CA LEU A 249 19.75 -5.66 30.13
C LEU A 249 20.61 -6.33 31.20
N TYR A 250 21.95 -6.20 31.12
CA TYR A 250 22.83 -6.67 32.19
C TYR A 250 22.63 -5.92 33.49
N GLU A 251 22.39 -4.62 33.45
CA GLU A 251 22.10 -3.79 34.63
C GLU A 251 20.80 -4.26 35.31
N ALA A 252 19.73 -4.46 34.56
CA ALA A 252 18.45 -4.98 35.04
C ALA A 252 18.59 -6.37 35.70
N LEU A 253 19.53 -7.20 35.23
CA LEU A 253 19.80 -8.51 35.76
C LEU A 253 20.84 -8.49 36.93
N GLY A 254 21.27 -7.31 37.39
CA GLY A 254 22.25 -7.16 38.44
C GLY A 254 23.69 -7.53 38.06
N LYS A 255 23.99 -7.77 36.80
CA LYS A 255 25.32 -8.14 36.29
C LYS A 255 26.15 -6.89 36.03
N ARG A 256 26.56 -6.22 37.10
CA ARG A 256 27.18 -4.89 37.10
C ARG A 256 28.46 -4.81 36.26
N SER A 257 29.32 -5.80 36.31
CA SER A 257 30.61 -5.78 35.57
C SER A 257 30.39 -5.77 34.08
N GLU A 258 29.51 -6.61 33.60
CA GLU A 258 29.11 -6.73 32.21
C GLU A 258 28.39 -5.47 31.73
N ALA A 259 27.46 -4.96 32.53
CA ALA A 259 26.75 -3.71 32.24
C ALA A 259 27.74 -2.54 32.01
N ILE A 260 28.66 -2.32 32.95
CA ILE A 260 29.65 -1.24 32.85
C ILE A 260 30.51 -1.39 31.58
N ARG A 261 30.93 -2.61 31.25
CA ARG A 261 31.76 -2.88 30.08
C ARG A 261 31.02 -2.49 28.79
N HIS A 262 29.78 -2.94 28.63
CA HIS A 262 29.02 -2.67 27.43
C HIS A 262 28.57 -1.20 27.32
N LEU A 263 28.10 -0.57 28.41
CA LEU A 263 27.74 0.84 28.41
C LEU A 263 28.93 1.77 28.12
N ARG A 264 30.13 1.44 28.62
CA ARG A 264 31.36 2.19 28.26
C ARG A 264 31.71 2.06 26.78
N LYS A 265 31.58 0.86 26.21
CA LYS A 265 31.82 0.65 24.76
C LYS A 265 30.84 1.48 23.96
N ALA A 266 29.54 1.41 24.28
CA ALA A 266 28.50 2.19 23.61
C ALA A 266 28.80 3.69 23.63
N ARG A 267 29.14 4.23 24.82
CA ARG A 267 29.53 5.65 24.98
C ARG A 267 30.71 6.04 24.09
N THR A 268 31.71 5.18 24.01
CA THR A 268 32.89 5.43 23.16
C THR A 268 32.52 5.46 21.67
N LEU A 269 31.64 4.57 21.23
CA LEU A 269 31.18 4.48 19.86
C LEU A 269 30.34 5.70 19.46
N TYR A 270 29.40 6.12 20.31
CA TYR A 270 28.62 7.36 20.09
C TYR A 270 29.50 8.59 20.00
N GLY A 271 30.55 8.69 20.88
CA GLY A 271 31.52 9.80 20.83
C GLY A 271 32.31 9.84 19.51
N ARG A 272 32.65 8.69 18.95
CA ARG A 272 33.33 8.62 17.63
C ARG A 272 32.40 9.02 16.48
N SER A 273 31.13 8.68 16.55
CA SER A 273 30.16 9.04 15.52
C SER A 273 29.86 10.54 15.50
N SER A 274 29.79 11.19 16.67
CA SER A 274 29.57 12.64 16.75
C SER A 274 30.77 13.48 16.33
N ALA A 275 32.00 12.94 16.40
CA ALA A 275 33.22 13.64 15.97
C ALA A 275 33.49 13.58 14.46
N ARG A 276 32.70 12.79 13.70
CA ARG A 276 32.80 12.63 12.24
C ARG A 276 31.75 13.43 11.46
N ARG A 277 30.83 14.11 12.14
CA ARG A 277 29.85 15.05 11.57
C ARG A 277 30.33 16.50 11.73
#